data_6b814a231093bd45bf3e7c6e5ea22105
#
_entry.id   6b814a231093bd45bf3e7c6e5ea22105
#
_cell.length_a   1.000
_cell.length_b   1.000
_cell.length_c   1.000
_cell.angle_alpha   90.00
_cell.angle_beta   90.00
_cell.angle_gamma   90.00
#
_symmetry.space_group_name_H-M   'P 1'
#
loop_
_entity.id
_entity.type
_entity.pdbx_description
1 polymer ?
#
loop_
_entity_poly.entity_id
_entity_poly.type
_entity_poly.pdbx_seq_one_letter_code
_entity_poly.pdbx_strand_id
1 'polypeptide(L)'
;PAPKLIKRLPQINHGLCFCCGMEYHGLSVVPCCFPEAMQETIHDAMESSPNLKRIVMRPMWDGHDLLGTPNEINAFYLLKAAKHPDIDTEEIWHDWLEMRYGLKKTEDKNNLAAALRYSYKIIKNVFFEFGVRTNDHSHIPNFEHLESRLYNYGKALIKWSPTPENKQNIYDLLINPGNKILRMHRELHEDSLELNMKAVEKVK
;
A
#
# COMPACT_ATOMS: atom_id res chain seq x y z
N PRO A 1 -3.32 4.75 9.51
CA PRO A 1 -3.17 5.69 10.63
C PRO A 1 -2.34 6.90 10.23
N ALA A 2 -2.77 8.09 10.64
CA ALA A 2 -2.07 9.34 10.36
C ALA A 2 -0.61 9.27 10.82
N PRO A 3 0.30 9.89 10.06
CA PRO A 3 1.70 9.95 10.47
C PRO A 3 1.85 10.48 11.90
N LYS A 4 2.68 9.84 12.69
CA LYS A 4 2.92 10.21 14.10
C LYS A 4 3.27 11.70 14.27
N LEU A 5 3.83 12.33 13.23
CA LEU A 5 4.16 13.75 13.24
C LEU A 5 2.91 14.63 13.33
N ILE A 6 1.85 14.32 12.59
CA ILE A 6 0.58 15.06 12.64
C ILE A 6 0.01 15.03 14.05
N LYS A 7 0.00 13.84 14.69
CA LYS A 7 -0.50 13.67 16.06
C LYS A 7 0.33 14.41 17.11
N ARG A 8 1.63 14.57 16.87
CA ARG A 8 2.55 15.26 17.82
C ARG A 8 2.56 16.77 17.68
N LEU A 9 2.30 17.27 16.48
CA LEU A 9 2.38 18.69 16.14
C LEU A 9 1.10 19.16 15.43
N PRO A 10 -0.07 19.00 16.05
CA PRO A 10 -1.35 19.30 15.39
C PRO A 10 -1.54 20.78 15.07
N GLN A 11 -0.75 21.67 15.69
CA GLN A 11 -0.84 23.12 15.52
C GLN A 11 -0.15 23.63 14.24
N ILE A 12 0.71 22.84 13.60
CA ILE A 12 1.36 23.26 12.36
C ILE A 12 0.55 22.84 11.13
N ASN A 13 0.78 23.50 10.00
CA ASN A 13 0.16 23.09 8.74
C ASN A 13 0.78 21.80 8.24
N HIS A 14 -0.07 20.83 7.94
CA HIS A 14 0.31 19.52 7.43
C HIS A 14 -0.10 19.32 5.98
N GLY A 15 0.64 18.46 5.29
CA GLY A 15 0.27 17.86 4.03
C GLY A 15 0.46 16.36 4.05
N LEU A 16 -0.45 15.64 3.40
CA LEU A 16 -0.30 14.22 3.09
C LEU A 16 0.24 14.07 1.68
N CYS A 17 1.21 13.19 1.50
CA CYS A 17 1.71 12.80 0.19
C CYS A 17 1.46 11.30 -0.01
N PHE A 18 0.70 10.99 -1.07
CA PHE A 18 0.45 9.61 -1.47
C PHE A 18 1.29 9.27 -2.70
N CYS A 19 2.07 8.19 -2.60
CA CYS A 19 2.76 7.62 -3.74
C CYS A 19 1.79 6.70 -4.48
N CYS A 20 1.07 7.25 -5.45
CA CYS A 20 0.13 6.49 -6.28
C CYS A 20 0.84 5.76 -7.41
N GLY A 21 2.04 6.20 -7.74
CA GLY A 21 2.81 5.80 -8.90
C GLY A 21 3.98 4.90 -8.59
N MET A 22 3.90 3.97 -7.70
CA MET A 22 4.53 2.68 -7.84
C MET A 22 6.02 2.53 -7.56
N GLU A 23 6.67 3.52 -6.98
CA GLU A 23 8.06 3.36 -6.53
C GLU A 23 8.25 2.10 -5.66
N TYR A 24 7.19 1.71 -4.97
CA TYR A 24 7.20 0.62 -3.99
C TYR A 24 6.33 -0.59 -4.39
N HIS A 25 5.85 -0.64 -5.62
CA HIS A 25 4.80 -1.58 -6.02
C HIS A 25 5.08 -2.24 -7.37
N GLY A 26 6.32 -2.69 -7.59
CA GLY A 26 6.68 -3.38 -8.82
C GLY A 26 6.70 -2.48 -10.07
N LEU A 27 7.04 -1.19 -9.90
CA LEU A 27 7.19 -0.23 -11.01
C LEU A 27 5.95 -0.18 -11.93
N SER A 28 4.77 -0.13 -11.37
CA SER A 28 3.47 -0.16 -12.08
C SER A 28 3.14 -1.46 -12.83
N VAL A 29 4.01 -2.45 -12.83
CA VAL A 29 3.76 -3.74 -13.48
C VAL A 29 2.74 -4.55 -12.71
N VAL A 30 2.77 -4.44 -11.38
CA VAL A 30 1.86 -5.15 -10.49
C VAL A 30 0.76 -4.21 -10.00
N PRO A 31 -0.51 -4.59 -10.07
CA PRO A 31 -1.58 -3.81 -9.46
C PRO A 31 -1.34 -3.57 -7.98
N CYS A 32 -1.60 -2.35 -7.53
CA CYS A 32 -1.63 -1.97 -6.11
C CYS A 32 -2.69 -0.90 -5.89
N CYS A 33 -3.92 -1.34 -5.71
CA CYS A 33 -5.08 -0.48 -5.62
C CYS A 33 -5.50 -0.32 -4.16
N PHE A 34 -5.49 0.90 -3.62
CA PHE A 34 -5.70 1.15 -2.19
C PHE A 34 -6.53 2.40 -1.85
N PRO A 35 -7.62 2.70 -2.55
CA PRO A 35 -8.49 3.84 -2.24
C PRO A 35 -8.96 3.86 -0.78
N GLU A 36 -9.37 2.71 -0.24
CA GLU A 36 -9.85 2.55 1.13
C GLU A 36 -8.77 2.94 2.16
N ALA A 37 -7.55 2.47 1.97
CA ALA A 37 -6.43 2.81 2.86
C ALA A 37 -6.04 4.29 2.77
N MET A 38 -6.24 4.92 1.61
CA MET A 38 -6.06 6.36 1.45
C MET A 38 -7.15 7.11 2.22
N GLN A 39 -8.41 6.68 2.12
CA GLN A 39 -9.53 7.28 2.85
C GLN A 39 -9.31 7.21 4.35
N GLU A 40 -8.99 6.04 4.89
CA GLU A 40 -8.64 5.87 6.31
C GLU A 40 -7.52 6.81 6.75
N THR A 41 -6.47 6.94 5.92
CA THR A 41 -5.34 7.81 6.23
C THR A 41 -5.72 9.29 6.23
N ILE A 42 -6.57 9.72 5.30
CA ILE A 42 -7.07 11.10 5.22
C ILE A 42 -7.95 11.40 6.43
N HIS A 43 -8.90 10.53 6.77
CA HIS A 43 -9.79 10.71 7.92
C HIS A 43 -8.99 10.77 9.24
N ASP A 44 -8.09 9.80 9.48
CA ASP A 44 -7.23 9.79 10.66
C ASP A 44 -6.35 11.06 10.77
N ALA A 45 -5.90 11.59 9.63
CA ALA A 45 -5.14 12.84 9.61
C ALA A 45 -6.03 14.07 9.89
N MET A 46 -7.23 14.13 9.36
CA MET A 46 -8.20 15.21 9.61
C MET A 46 -8.65 15.21 11.08
N GLU A 47 -8.95 14.05 11.65
CA GLU A 47 -9.27 13.90 13.07
C GLU A 47 -8.09 14.30 13.99
N SER A 48 -6.87 14.01 13.55
CA SER A 48 -5.65 14.27 14.32
C SER A 48 -5.21 15.73 14.30
N SER A 49 -5.60 16.50 13.28
CA SER A 49 -5.25 17.91 13.15
C SER A 49 -6.20 18.68 12.23
N PRO A 50 -6.75 19.84 12.70
CA PRO A 50 -7.52 20.75 11.86
C PRO A 50 -6.65 21.46 10.80
N ASN A 51 -5.34 21.30 10.88
CA ASN A 51 -4.36 21.97 10.03
C ASN A 51 -3.85 21.10 8.88
N LEU A 52 -4.57 20.02 8.53
CA LEU A 52 -4.35 19.35 7.25
C LEU A 52 -4.78 20.27 6.11
N LYS A 53 -3.80 20.81 5.36
CA LYS A 53 -4.03 21.83 4.33
C LYS A 53 -3.84 21.32 2.90
N ARG A 54 -3.17 20.19 2.74
CA ARG A 54 -2.79 19.68 1.41
C ARG A 54 -2.85 18.17 1.35
N ILE A 55 -3.32 17.68 0.22
CA ILE A 55 -3.12 16.31 -0.22
C ILE A 55 -2.33 16.40 -1.52
N VAL A 56 -1.20 15.73 -1.59
CA VAL A 56 -0.30 15.71 -2.73
C VAL A 56 -0.23 14.29 -3.26
N MET A 57 -0.27 14.18 -4.56
CA MET A 57 -0.09 12.92 -5.27
C MET A 57 1.28 12.89 -5.93
N ARG A 58 1.98 11.78 -5.80
CA ARG A 58 3.15 11.44 -6.58
C ARG A 58 2.75 10.38 -7.60
N PRO A 59 2.46 10.78 -8.85
CA PRO A 59 1.84 9.87 -9.83
C PRO A 59 2.82 8.91 -10.47
N MET A 60 4.10 9.30 -10.61
CA MET A 60 5.09 8.56 -11.40
C MET A 60 6.46 8.58 -10.72
N TRP A 61 7.27 7.59 -11.06
CA TRP A 61 8.69 7.51 -10.77
C TRP A 61 9.40 6.80 -11.92
N ASP A 62 10.55 7.30 -12.33
CA ASP A 62 11.42 6.72 -13.35
C ASP A 62 10.72 6.34 -14.70
N GLY A 63 9.81 7.20 -15.17
CA GLY A 63 9.19 7.02 -16.48
C GLY A 63 8.09 5.97 -16.56
N HIS A 64 7.61 5.47 -15.42
CA HIS A 64 6.48 4.54 -15.37
C HIS A 64 5.16 5.30 -15.26
N ASP A 65 4.26 5.07 -16.21
CA ASP A 65 2.95 5.70 -16.25
C ASP A 65 1.98 5.07 -15.26
N LEU A 66 1.33 5.93 -14.47
CA LEU A 66 0.19 5.55 -13.65
C LEU A 66 -1.05 5.31 -14.53
N LEU A 67 -1.23 6.20 -15.52
CA LEU A 67 -2.40 6.19 -16.38
C LEU A 67 -2.40 4.96 -17.29
N GLY A 68 -3.57 4.36 -17.41
CA GLY A 68 -3.71 3.15 -18.20
C GLY A 68 -3.43 1.85 -17.46
N THR A 69 -2.96 1.92 -16.23
CA THR A 69 -2.77 0.76 -15.36
C THR A 69 -3.90 0.67 -14.32
N PRO A 70 -4.10 -0.50 -13.67
CA PRO A 70 -5.08 -0.60 -12.57
C PRO A 70 -4.82 0.37 -11.43
N ASN A 71 -3.61 0.85 -11.27
CA ASN A 71 -3.20 1.76 -10.20
C ASN A 71 -3.73 3.20 -10.40
N GLU A 72 -4.22 3.51 -11.58
CA GLU A 72 -4.91 4.76 -11.90
C GLU A 72 -6.07 5.04 -10.94
N ILE A 73 -6.72 4.01 -10.39
CA ILE A 73 -7.78 4.15 -9.39
C ILE A 73 -7.33 4.97 -8.17
N ASN A 74 -6.07 4.88 -7.77
CA ASN A 74 -5.54 5.63 -6.64
C ASN A 74 -5.54 7.14 -6.91
N ALA A 75 -5.16 7.55 -8.13
CA ALA A 75 -5.24 8.94 -8.55
C ALA A 75 -6.68 9.42 -8.72
N PHE A 76 -7.52 8.57 -9.32
CA PHE A 76 -8.94 8.85 -9.49
C PHE A 76 -9.64 9.12 -8.15
N TYR A 77 -9.37 8.27 -7.15
CA TYR A 77 -9.84 8.47 -5.79
C TYR A 77 -9.37 9.82 -5.21
N LEU A 78 -8.08 10.13 -5.26
CA LEU A 78 -7.56 11.36 -4.67
C LEU A 78 -8.13 12.64 -5.31
N LEU A 79 -8.37 12.63 -6.61
CA LEU A 79 -8.99 13.76 -7.30
C LEU A 79 -10.42 14.02 -6.83
N LYS A 80 -11.16 12.97 -6.51
CA LYS A 80 -12.53 13.04 -5.97
C LYS A 80 -12.50 13.40 -4.48
N ALA A 81 -11.69 12.70 -3.69
CA ALA A 81 -11.56 12.88 -2.25
C ALA A 81 -11.03 14.28 -1.86
N ALA A 82 -10.26 14.94 -2.71
CA ALA A 82 -9.81 16.31 -2.48
C ALA A 82 -10.97 17.32 -2.36
N LYS A 83 -12.11 17.02 -2.95
CA LYS A 83 -13.33 17.83 -2.85
C LYS A 83 -14.34 17.27 -1.86
N HIS A 84 -14.40 15.96 -1.75
CA HIS A 84 -15.35 15.19 -0.95
C HIS A 84 -14.65 14.08 -0.19
N PRO A 85 -14.01 14.36 0.96
CA PRO A 85 -13.21 13.35 1.70
C PRO A 85 -14.02 12.11 2.12
N ASP A 86 -15.34 12.29 2.33
CA ASP A 86 -16.26 11.23 2.76
C ASP A 86 -16.93 10.49 1.59
N ILE A 87 -16.40 10.66 0.36
CA ILE A 87 -16.97 9.98 -0.81
C ILE A 87 -16.93 8.46 -0.63
N ASP A 88 -18.01 7.78 -1.01
CA ASP A 88 -18.07 6.33 -0.95
C ASP A 88 -17.05 5.70 -1.91
N THR A 89 -16.18 4.84 -1.36
CA THR A 89 -15.18 4.15 -2.18
C THR A 89 -15.81 3.18 -3.17
N GLU A 90 -16.99 2.61 -2.89
CA GLU A 90 -17.71 1.78 -3.86
C GLU A 90 -18.16 2.59 -5.08
N GLU A 91 -18.65 3.82 -4.87
CA GLU A 91 -18.98 4.72 -5.97
C GLU A 91 -17.75 5.03 -6.83
N ILE A 92 -16.60 5.29 -6.18
CA ILE A 92 -15.32 5.52 -6.86
C ILE A 92 -14.90 4.33 -7.72
N TRP A 93 -14.99 3.12 -7.18
CA TRP A 93 -14.69 1.91 -7.92
C TRP A 93 -15.58 1.75 -9.13
N HIS A 94 -16.89 1.92 -8.96
CA HIS A 94 -17.85 1.78 -10.04
C HIS A 94 -17.65 2.81 -11.15
N ASP A 95 -17.47 4.08 -10.80
CA ASP A 95 -17.23 5.16 -11.75
C ASP A 95 -15.95 4.92 -12.54
N TRP A 96 -14.88 4.58 -11.86
CA TRP A 96 -13.59 4.34 -12.52
C TRP A 96 -13.62 3.11 -13.42
N LEU A 97 -14.21 2.01 -12.98
CA LEU A 97 -14.33 0.78 -13.78
C LEU A 97 -15.22 1.00 -15.02
N GLU A 98 -16.27 1.79 -14.89
CA GLU A 98 -17.07 2.17 -16.04
C GLU A 98 -16.29 3.05 -17.02
N MET A 99 -15.62 4.07 -16.50
CA MET A 99 -14.82 4.99 -17.32
C MET A 99 -13.66 4.26 -18.02
N ARG A 100 -12.96 3.39 -17.29
CA ARG A 100 -11.70 2.79 -17.77
C ARG A 100 -11.92 1.56 -18.63
N TYR A 101 -12.86 0.69 -18.26
CA TYR A 101 -13.10 -0.60 -18.91
C TYR A 101 -14.47 -0.70 -19.60
N GLY A 102 -15.29 0.34 -19.50
CA GLY A 102 -16.62 0.34 -20.10
C GLY A 102 -17.61 -0.63 -19.44
N LEU A 103 -17.35 -1.10 -18.22
CA LEU A 103 -18.20 -2.02 -17.52
C LEU A 103 -19.53 -1.35 -17.14
N LYS A 104 -20.65 -1.96 -17.53
CA LYS A 104 -22.00 -1.43 -17.25
C LYS A 104 -22.71 -2.20 -16.15
N LYS A 105 -22.48 -3.51 -16.07
CA LYS A 105 -23.17 -4.35 -15.08
C LYS A 105 -22.52 -4.19 -13.72
N THR A 106 -23.35 -3.97 -12.71
CA THR A 106 -22.88 -3.85 -11.30
C THR A 106 -22.12 -5.08 -10.83
N GLU A 107 -22.56 -6.27 -11.22
CA GLU A 107 -21.91 -7.53 -10.85
C GLU A 107 -20.48 -7.59 -11.39
N ASP A 108 -20.26 -7.23 -12.66
CA ASP A 108 -18.94 -7.21 -13.28
C ASP A 108 -18.01 -6.21 -12.60
N LYS A 109 -18.54 -5.01 -12.27
CA LYS A 109 -17.82 -3.99 -11.52
C LYS A 109 -17.43 -4.50 -10.13
N ASN A 110 -18.36 -5.09 -9.39
CA ASN A 110 -18.10 -5.64 -8.06
C ASN A 110 -17.03 -6.73 -8.07
N ASN A 111 -17.10 -7.65 -9.04
CA ASN A 111 -16.13 -8.73 -9.16
C ASN A 111 -14.73 -8.20 -9.47
N LEU A 112 -14.59 -7.28 -10.41
CA LEU A 112 -13.28 -6.71 -10.76
C LEU A 112 -12.73 -5.82 -9.63
N ALA A 113 -13.56 -5.00 -8.99
CA ALA A 113 -13.18 -4.21 -7.83
C ALA A 113 -12.66 -5.11 -6.69
N ALA A 114 -13.39 -6.20 -6.38
CA ALA A 114 -12.98 -7.14 -5.35
C ALA A 114 -11.63 -7.81 -5.68
N ALA A 115 -11.41 -8.19 -6.94
CA ALA A 115 -10.14 -8.75 -7.39
C ALA A 115 -8.98 -7.75 -7.23
N LEU A 116 -9.18 -6.50 -7.67
CA LEU A 116 -8.15 -5.47 -7.60
C LEU A 116 -7.84 -5.03 -6.16
N ARG A 117 -8.80 -5.05 -5.24
CA ARG A 117 -8.59 -4.78 -3.81
C ARG A 117 -7.60 -5.75 -3.16
N TYR A 118 -7.55 -7.00 -3.60
CA TYR A 118 -6.56 -7.95 -3.08
C TYR A 118 -5.14 -7.52 -3.40
N SER A 119 -4.92 -6.77 -4.48
CA SER A 119 -3.59 -6.35 -4.92
C SER A 119 -2.82 -5.58 -3.85
N TYR A 120 -3.49 -4.69 -3.12
CA TYR A 120 -2.85 -3.93 -2.04
C TYR A 120 -2.36 -4.83 -0.90
N LYS A 121 -3.15 -5.82 -0.50
CA LYS A 121 -2.76 -6.76 0.55
C LYS A 121 -1.62 -7.67 0.10
N ILE A 122 -1.66 -8.13 -1.15
CA ILE A 122 -0.58 -8.91 -1.76
C ILE A 122 0.73 -8.11 -1.74
N ILE A 123 0.69 -6.86 -2.21
CA ILE A 123 1.86 -5.99 -2.21
C ILE A 123 2.39 -5.76 -0.80
N LYS A 124 1.53 -5.52 0.18
CA LYS A 124 1.96 -5.39 1.58
C LYS A 124 2.63 -6.65 2.11
N ASN A 125 2.15 -7.82 1.74
CA ASN A 125 2.76 -9.08 2.17
C ASN A 125 4.11 -9.34 1.50
N VAL A 126 4.30 -8.90 0.26
CA VAL A 126 5.53 -9.16 -0.51
C VAL A 126 6.63 -8.12 -0.25
N PHE A 127 6.25 -6.84 -0.14
CA PHE A 127 7.23 -5.74 -0.06
C PHE A 127 7.41 -5.14 1.33
N PHE A 128 6.55 -5.51 2.29
CA PHE A 128 6.62 -4.98 3.64
C PHE A 128 6.84 -6.11 4.65
N GLU A 129 7.98 -6.10 5.28
CA GLU A 129 8.29 -6.99 6.37
C GLU A 129 8.07 -6.29 7.72
N PHE A 130 7.34 -6.91 8.62
CA PHE A 130 7.00 -6.33 9.93
C PHE A 130 6.40 -4.92 9.84
N GLY A 131 5.63 -4.65 8.79
CA GLY A 131 5.05 -3.35 8.53
C GLY A 131 6.05 -2.28 8.10
N VAL A 132 7.27 -2.67 7.75
CA VAL A 132 8.32 -1.81 7.24
C VAL A 132 8.67 -2.25 5.82
N ARG A 133 8.78 -1.29 4.92
CA ARG A 133 9.22 -1.53 3.56
C ARG A 133 10.65 -2.07 3.53
N THR A 134 10.86 -3.18 2.84
CA THR A 134 12.17 -3.84 2.74
C THR A 134 12.99 -3.37 1.56
N ASN A 135 12.35 -2.76 0.56
CA ASN A 135 13.01 -2.38 -0.67
C ASN A 135 12.69 -0.93 -1.08
N ASP A 136 13.69 -0.27 -1.64
CA ASP A 136 13.56 0.98 -2.39
C ASP A 136 13.46 0.63 -3.88
N HIS A 137 12.73 1.37 -4.68
CA HIS A 137 12.58 1.14 -6.12
C HIS A 137 11.87 -0.16 -6.54
N SER A 138 11.06 -0.75 -5.68
CA SER A 138 10.06 -1.77 -6.05
C SER A 138 10.55 -3.04 -6.73
N HIS A 139 11.76 -3.46 -6.45
CA HIS A 139 12.19 -4.80 -6.82
C HIS A 139 11.57 -5.82 -5.88
N ILE A 140 11.11 -6.94 -6.42
CA ILE A 140 10.70 -8.07 -5.59
C ILE A 140 11.94 -8.53 -4.82
N PRO A 141 11.93 -8.47 -3.47
CA PRO A 141 13.11 -8.84 -2.70
C PRO A 141 13.38 -10.32 -2.85
N ASN A 142 14.61 -10.68 -3.19
CA ASN A 142 15.08 -12.03 -3.01
C ASN A 142 15.59 -12.23 -1.57
N PHE A 143 15.82 -13.47 -1.19
CA PHE A 143 16.24 -13.80 0.17
C PHE A 143 17.56 -13.10 0.57
N GLU A 144 18.56 -13.11 -0.30
CA GLU A 144 19.86 -12.47 -0.04
C GLU A 144 19.72 -10.96 0.16
N HIS A 145 18.88 -10.32 -0.63
CA HIS A 145 18.61 -8.90 -0.50
C HIS A 145 17.92 -8.58 0.83
N LEU A 146 16.96 -9.39 1.23
CA LEU A 146 16.24 -9.22 2.48
C LEU A 146 17.16 -9.40 3.68
N GLU A 147 17.99 -10.45 3.68
CA GLU A 147 18.96 -10.72 4.73
C GLU A 147 19.98 -9.58 4.86
N SER A 148 20.54 -9.13 3.76
CA SER A 148 21.46 -7.98 3.72
C SER A 148 20.80 -6.69 4.25
N ARG A 149 19.55 -6.44 3.89
CA ARG A 149 18.79 -5.27 4.37
C ARG A 149 18.51 -5.35 5.86
N LEU A 150 18.06 -6.48 6.37
CA LEU A 150 17.81 -6.69 7.79
C LEU A 150 19.11 -6.53 8.59
N TYR A 151 20.22 -7.07 8.11
CA TYR A 151 21.52 -6.95 8.77
C TYR A 151 22.04 -5.51 8.77
N ASN A 152 22.05 -4.86 7.62
CA ASN A 152 22.61 -3.51 7.46
C ASN A 152 21.73 -2.40 8.06
N TYR A 153 20.42 -2.59 8.07
CA TYR A 153 19.47 -1.59 8.53
C TYR A 153 18.69 -1.99 9.79
N GLY A 154 19.07 -3.10 10.43
CA GLY A 154 18.32 -3.66 11.54
C GLY A 154 18.03 -2.69 12.66
N LYS A 155 19.01 -1.86 13.07
CA LYS A 155 18.81 -0.82 14.08
C LYS A 155 17.77 0.23 13.64
N ALA A 156 17.79 0.61 12.36
CA ALA A 156 16.81 1.53 11.80
C ALA A 156 15.43 0.87 11.71
N LEU A 157 15.35 -0.38 11.26
CA LEU A 157 14.10 -1.15 11.18
C LEU A 157 13.45 -1.31 12.56
N ILE A 158 14.22 -1.64 13.60
CA ILE A 158 13.72 -1.70 14.99
C ILE A 158 13.12 -0.36 15.43
N LYS A 159 13.80 0.74 15.12
CA LYS A 159 13.34 2.09 15.48
C LYS A 159 12.05 2.47 14.75
N TRP A 160 11.87 2.02 13.52
CA TRP A 160 10.76 2.42 12.64
C TRP A 160 9.61 1.43 12.65
N SER A 161 9.79 0.25 13.24
CA SER A 161 8.75 -0.76 13.33
C SER A 161 7.51 -0.22 14.06
N PRO A 162 6.31 -0.47 13.52
CA PRO A 162 5.08 0.12 14.06
C PRO A 162 4.64 -0.48 15.39
N THR A 163 5.01 -1.72 15.70
CA THR A 163 4.56 -2.40 16.93
C THR A 163 5.70 -2.97 17.75
N PRO A 164 5.50 -3.15 19.08
CA PRO A 164 6.48 -3.82 19.92
C PRO A 164 6.82 -5.25 19.48
N GLU A 165 5.82 -6.00 19.02
CA GLU A 165 5.98 -7.34 18.50
C GLU A 165 6.88 -7.37 17.26
N ASN A 166 6.61 -6.48 16.30
CA ASN A 166 7.43 -6.35 15.11
C ASN A 166 8.88 -5.97 15.44
N LYS A 167 9.08 -5.10 16.44
CA LYS A 167 10.43 -4.75 16.92
C LYS A 167 11.15 -5.96 17.49
N GLN A 168 10.47 -6.76 18.31
CA GLN A 168 11.04 -7.98 18.89
C GLN A 168 11.37 -9.00 17.79
N ASN A 169 10.48 -9.19 16.81
CA ASN A 169 10.72 -10.07 15.69
C ASN A 169 11.96 -9.65 14.87
N ILE A 170 12.12 -8.36 14.59
CA ILE A 170 13.32 -7.84 13.90
C ILE A 170 14.56 -8.06 14.75
N TYR A 171 14.47 -7.83 16.06
CA TYR A 171 15.60 -8.06 16.98
C TYR A 171 16.02 -9.52 16.99
N ASP A 172 15.06 -10.44 17.08
CA ASP A 172 15.31 -11.88 17.03
C ASP A 172 15.96 -12.31 15.71
N LEU A 173 15.57 -11.70 14.60
CA LEU A 173 16.17 -11.93 13.29
C LEU A 173 17.64 -11.47 13.20
N LEU A 174 17.97 -10.37 13.87
CA LEU A 174 19.35 -9.86 13.92
C LEU A 174 20.26 -10.76 14.74
N ILE A 175 19.71 -11.41 15.77
CA ILE A 175 20.49 -12.30 16.63
C ILE A 175 20.59 -13.70 16.02
N ASN A 176 19.53 -14.19 15.39
CA ASN A 176 19.45 -15.51 14.75
C ASN A 176 18.95 -15.41 13.31
N PRO A 177 19.77 -14.91 12.38
CA PRO A 177 19.41 -14.87 10.98
C PRO A 177 19.24 -16.28 10.40
N GLY A 178 18.48 -16.40 9.33
CA GLY A 178 18.37 -17.64 8.56
C GLY A 178 16.99 -18.27 8.60
N ASN A 179 16.78 -19.32 9.37
CA ASN A 179 15.54 -20.13 9.30
C ASN A 179 14.26 -19.34 9.59
N LYS A 180 14.33 -18.31 10.43
CA LYS A 180 13.16 -17.51 10.78
C LYS A 180 12.73 -16.59 9.64
N ILE A 181 13.68 -15.95 8.96
CA ILE A 181 13.42 -15.12 7.78
C ILE A 181 12.78 -15.96 6.67
N LEU A 182 13.36 -17.13 6.39
CA LEU A 182 12.82 -18.06 5.39
C LEU A 182 11.39 -18.49 5.68
N ARG A 183 11.08 -18.82 6.94
CA ARG A 183 9.73 -19.22 7.34
C ARG A 183 8.74 -18.10 7.14
N MET A 184 9.06 -16.92 7.63
CA MET A 184 8.18 -15.76 7.51
C MET A 184 7.95 -15.34 6.06
N HIS A 185 8.99 -15.39 5.24
CA HIS A 185 8.85 -15.13 3.81
C HIS A 185 7.92 -16.12 3.14
N ARG A 186 8.06 -17.40 3.50
CA ARG A 186 7.19 -18.46 2.97
C ARG A 186 5.73 -18.23 3.36
N GLU A 187 5.46 -17.96 4.64
CA GLU A 187 4.11 -17.70 5.15
C GLU A 187 3.46 -16.51 4.41
N LEU A 188 4.17 -15.39 4.23
CA LEU A 188 3.68 -14.23 3.51
C LEU A 188 3.43 -14.52 2.01
N HIS A 189 4.27 -15.32 1.39
CA HIS A 189 4.08 -15.73 0.00
C HIS A 189 2.89 -16.67 -0.18
N GLU A 190 2.68 -17.61 0.74
CA GLU A 190 1.53 -18.50 0.74
C GLU A 190 0.22 -17.70 0.88
N ASP A 191 0.15 -16.76 1.81
CA ASP A 191 -0.99 -15.84 1.96
C ASP A 191 -1.25 -15.03 0.67
N SER A 192 -0.19 -14.53 0.04
CA SER A 192 -0.29 -13.74 -1.19
C SER A 192 -0.75 -14.59 -2.37
N LEU A 193 -0.32 -15.85 -2.45
CA LEU A 193 -0.78 -16.80 -3.47
C LEU A 193 -2.28 -17.10 -3.31
N GLU A 194 -2.75 -17.33 -2.08
CA GLU A 194 -4.16 -17.55 -1.79
C GLU A 194 -5.01 -16.33 -2.21
N LEU A 195 -4.55 -15.12 -1.92
CA LEU A 195 -5.22 -13.89 -2.33
C LEU A 195 -5.26 -13.72 -3.85
N ASN A 196 -4.18 -14.08 -4.55
CA ASN A 196 -4.16 -14.08 -6.01
C ASN A 196 -5.16 -15.07 -6.59
N MET A 197 -5.26 -16.28 -6.03
CA MET A 197 -6.25 -17.27 -6.47
C MET A 197 -7.68 -16.75 -6.28
N LYS A 198 -7.99 -16.16 -5.11
CA LYS A 198 -9.29 -15.54 -4.86
C LYS A 198 -9.59 -14.37 -5.83
N ALA A 199 -8.58 -13.59 -6.19
CA ALA A 199 -8.73 -12.52 -7.17
C ALA A 199 -9.07 -13.07 -8.56
N VAL A 200 -8.40 -14.13 -9.01
CA VAL A 200 -8.68 -14.80 -10.30
C VAL A 200 -10.09 -15.39 -10.35
N GLU A 201 -10.55 -15.99 -9.27
CA GLU A 201 -11.91 -16.54 -9.17
C GLU A 201 -12.99 -15.47 -9.30
N LYS A 202 -12.72 -14.24 -8.86
CA LYS A 202 -13.68 -13.13 -8.94
C LYS A 202 -13.88 -12.56 -10.35
N VAL A 203 -12.93 -12.79 -11.26
CA VAL A 203 -12.98 -12.27 -12.64
C VAL A 203 -13.25 -13.34 -13.71
N LYS A 204 -13.39 -14.60 -13.32
CA LYS A 204 -13.89 -15.68 -14.18
C LYS A 204 -15.41 -15.63 -14.31
#